data_cc0c6ce884f8af182c4f0177c61f1204
#
_entry.id   cc0c6ce884f8af182c4f0177c61f1204
#
_cell.length_a   1.000
_cell.length_b   1.000
_cell.length_c   1.000
_cell.angle_alpha   90.00
_cell.angle_beta   90.00
_cell.angle_gamma   90.00
#
_symmetry.space_group_name_H-M   'P 1'
#
loop_
_entity.id
_entity.type
_entity.pdbx_description
1 polymer ?
#
loop_
_entity_poly.entity_id
_entity_poly.type
_entity_poly.pdbx_seq_one_letter_code
_entity_poly.pdbx_strand_id
1 'polypeptide(L)'
;MSAFGLTRQLGIPRGEAQEYLDTYFARYTGVRDYMNNIKAQAKEDKFVETIMGRRLYLNEINAANGLRRQAAERAAINAPLQGSAADIIKKAMLDIDELISNEMPNVKMIMQVHDELVLSLIHI
;
A
#
# COMPACT_ATOMS: atom_id res chain seq x y z
N MET A 1 -6.55 9.94 3.16
CA MET A 1 -6.28 11.35 3.54
C MET A 1 -7.58 11.95 4.06
N SER A 2 -7.55 12.83 5.04
CA SER A 2 -8.75 13.54 5.53
C SER A 2 -8.74 14.98 5.01
N ALA A 3 -9.92 15.64 5.01
CA ALA A 3 -10.00 17.06 4.65
C ALA A 3 -9.04 17.92 5.48
N PHE A 4 -8.88 17.61 6.77
CA PHE A 4 -7.92 18.28 7.65
C PHE A 4 -6.46 18.08 7.18
N GLY A 5 -6.10 16.87 6.77
CA GLY A 5 -4.76 16.60 6.24
C GLY A 5 -4.51 17.36 4.93
N LEU A 6 -5.50 17.41 4.07
CA LEU A 6 -5.42 18.13 2.79
C LEU A 6 -5.29 19.65 2.99
N THR A 7 -6.09 20.22 3.90
CA THR A 7 -6.00 21.64 4.31
C THR A 7 -4.57 21.98 4.74
N ARG A 8 -3.97 21.13 5.56
CA ARG A 8 -2.62 21.38 6.09
C ARG A 8 -1.53 21.28 5.02
N GLN A 9 -1.69 20.40 4.05
CA GLN A 9 -0.71 20.22 2.97
C GLN A 9 -0.80 21.30 1.89
N LEU A 10 -2.02 21.68 1.51
CA LEU A 10 -2.26 22.61 0.40
C LEU A 10 -2.48 24.06 0.84
N GLY A 11 -2.67 24.32 2.14
CA GLY A 11 -2.94 25.65 2.65
C GLY A 11 -4.33 26.20 2.26
N ILE A 12 -5.28 25.32 1.90
CA ILE A 12 -6.64 25.69 1.47
C ILE A 12 -7.64 25.61 2.63
N PRO A 13 -8.78 26.34 2.57
CA PRO A 13 -9.85 26.22 3.54
C PRO A 13 -10.42 24.80 3.62
N ARG A 14 -10.92 24.41 4.81
CA ARG A 14 -11.46 23.07 5.04
C ARG A 14 -12.66 22.73 4.15
N GLY A 15 -13.51 23.71 3.84
CA GLY A 15 -14.65 23.52 2.93
C GLY A 15 -14.19 23.13 1.53
N GLU A 16 -13.22 23.85 0.98
CA GLU A 16 -12.62 23.56 -0.31
C GLU A 16 -11.91 22.21 -0.33
N ALA A 17 -11.16 21.87 0.73
CA ALA A 17 -10.55 20.56 0.88
C ALA A 17 -11.58 19.42 0.89
N GLN A 18 -12.75 19.64 1.49
CA GLN A 18 -13.83 18.65 1.48
C GLN A 18 -14.43 18.49 0.09
N GLU A 19 -14.68 19.60 -0.62
CA GLU A 19 -15.20 19.58 -1.98
C GLU A 19 -14.28 18.84 -2.95
N TYR A 20 -12.97 19.04 -2.85
CA TYR A 20 -11.99 18.25 -3.61
C TYR A 20 -12.09 16.74 -3.34
N LEU A 21 -12.22 16.35 -2.07
CA LEU A 21 -12.36 14.94 -1.73
C LEU A 21 -13.68 14.37 -2.26
N ASP A 22 -14.77 15.10 -2.15
CA ASP A 22 -16.09 14.65 -2.61
C ASP A 22 -16.09 14.49 -4.15
N THR A 23 -15.51 15.45 -4.86
CA THR A 23 -15.33 15.39 -6.31
C THR A 23 -14.44 14.21 -6.71
N TYR A 24 -13.32 13.99 -6.00
CA TYR A 24 -12.43 12.86 -6.25
C TYR A 24 -13.17 11.52 -6.10
N PHE A 25 -13.88 11.33 -5.00
CA PHE A 25 -14.60 10.08 -4.74
C PHE A 25 -15.86 9.91 -5.60
N ALA A 26 -16.45 11.00 -6.08
CA ALA A 26 -17.51 10.93 -7.07
C ALA A 26 -16.99 10.45 -8.43
N ARG A 27 -15.80 10.88 -8.81
CA ARG A 27 -15.15 10.47 -10.07
C ARG A 27 -14.55 9.06 -10.00
N TYR A 28 -13.93 8.71 -8.86
CA TYR A 28 -13.26 7.44 -8.65
C TYR A 28 -14.02 6.57 -7.65
N THR A 29 -15.21 6.15 -8.03
CA THR A 29 -16.11 5.36 -7.15
C THR A 29 -15.48 4.05 -6.71
N GLY A 30 -14.72 3.36 -7.60
CA GLY A 30 -14.03 2.12 -7.26
C GLY A 30 -13.02 2.25 -6.11
N VAL A 31 -12.37 3.43 -5.98
CA VAL A 31 -11.49 3.69 -4.84
C VAL A 31 -12.28 3.78 -3.54
N ARG A 32 -13.40 4.48 -3.56
CA ARG A 32 -14.31 4.59 -2.40
C ARG A 32 -14.87 3.22 -2.00
N ASP A 33 -15.30 2.44 -2.99
CA ASP A 33 -15.88 1.12 -2.79
C ASP A 33 -14.83 0.16 -2.21
N TYR A 34 -13.61 0.15 -2.75
CA TYR A 34 -12.49 -0.59 -2.17
C TYR A 34 -12.27 -0.23 -0.70
N MET A 35 -12.16 1.07 -0.39
CA MET A 35 -11.92 1.54 0.98
C MET A 35 -13.03 1.12 1.95
N ASN A 36 -14.27 1.10 1.50
CA ASN A 36 -15.40 0.69 2.33
C ASN A 36 -15.43 -0.83 2.53
N ASN A 37 -15.24 -1.58 1.44
CA ASN A 37 -15.25 -3.04 1.47
C ASN A 37 -14.12 -3.61 2.32
N ILE A 38 -12.89 -3.11 2.15
CA ILE A 38 -11.75 -3.59 2.93
C ILE A 38 -11.89 -3.27 4.43
N LYS A 39 -12.48 -2.13 4.79
CA LYS A 39 -12.78 -1.81 6.19
C LYS A 39 -13.85 -2.73 6.77
N ALA A 40 -14.89 -3.03 6.00
CA ALA A 40 -15.95 -3.95 6.42
C ALA A 40 -15.39 -5.36 6.64
N GLN A 41 -14.65 -5.88 5.68
CA GLN A 41 -13.97 -7.18 5.78
C GLN A 41 -13.02 -7.22 6.97
N ALA A 42 -12.18 -6.20 7.15
CA ALA A 42 -11.24 -6.14 8.26
C ALA A 42 -11.93 -6.14 9.64
N LYS A 43 -13.13 -5.57 9.76
CA LYS A 43 -13.91 -5.60 11.02
C LYS A 43 -14.45 -6.98 11.36
N GLU A 44 -14.76 -7.78 10.34
CA GLU A 44 -15.23 -9.15 10.48
C GLU A 44 -14.07 -10.11 10.75
N ASP A 45 -13.09 -10.13 9.85
CA ASP A 45 -12.00 -11.10 9.85
C ASP A 45 -10.88 -10.75 10.85
N LYS A 46 -10.77 -9.47 11.25
CA LYS A 46 -9.70 -8.88 12.10
C LYS A 46 -8.31 -8.96 11.46
N PHE A 47 -8.22 -9.18 10.18
CA PHE A 47 -7.01 -9.09 9.38
C PHE A 47 -7.32 -8.63 7.96
N VAL A 48 -6.28 -8.26 7.24
CA VAL A 48 -6.29 -8.05 5.78
C VAL A 48 -5.15 -8.83 5.15
N GLU A 49 -5.27 -9.15 3.87
CA GLU A 49 -4.29 -9.96 3.14
C GLU A 49 -3.71 -9.21 1.95
N THR A 50 -2.46 -9.53 1.62
CA THR A 50 -1.84 -9.14 0.37
C THR A 50 -2.30 -10.06 -0.76
N ILE A 51 -1.96 -9.70 -2.01
CA ILE A 51 -2.25 -10.53 -3.19
C ILE A 51 -1.63 -11.94 -3.11
N MET A 52 -0.58 -12.12 -2.32
CA MET A 52 0.07 -13.41 -2.08
C MET A 52 -0.36 -14.09 -0.76
N GLY A 53 -1.43 -13.61 -0.13
CA GLY A 53 -2.01 -14.23 1.06
C GLY A 53 -1.28 -13.93 2.37
N ARG A 54 -0.35 -12.98 2.40
CA ARG A 54 0.31 -12.56 3.64
C ARG A 54 -0.64 -11.70 4.46
N ARG A 55 -0.86 -12.08 5.72
CA ARG A 55 -1.84 -11.46 6.63
C ARG A 55 -1.23 -10.37 7.51
N LEU A 56 -1.99 -9.29 7.68
CA LEU A 56 -1.79 -8.30 8.74
C LEU A 56 -2.99 -8.34 9.68
N TYR A 57 -2.78 -8.73 10.93
CA TYR A 57 -3.80 -8.74 11.96
C TYR A 57 -4.05 -7.33 12.51
N LEU A 58 -5.33 -6.97 12.67
CA LEU A 58 -5.80 -5.64 13.04
C LEU A 58 -6.63 -5.72 14.34
N ASN A 59 -5.98 -6.03 15.45
CA ASN A 59 -6.65 -6.22 16.74
C ASN A 59 -7.46 -4.99 17.19
N GLU A 60 -7.03 -3.79 16.80
CA GLU A 60 -7.65 -2.52 17.17
C GLU A 60 -8.75 -2.05 16.20
N ILE A 61 -9.12 -2.86 15.19
CA ILE A 61 -10.10 -2.45 14.16
C ILE A 61 -11.49 -2.18 14.76
N ASN A 62 -11.84 -2.87 15.85
CA ASN A 62 -13.09 -2.73 16.58
C ASN A 62 -12.91 -2.03 17.95
N ALA A 63 -11.78 -1.34 18.17
CA ALA A 63 -11.51 -0.66 19.42
C ALA A 63 -12.57 0.38 19.74
N ALA A 64 -12.98 0.49 21.02
CA ALA A 64 -13.87 1.53 21.50
C ALA A 64 -13.22 2.93 21.36
N ASN A 65 -11.89 3.01 21.49
CA ASN A 65 -11.15 4.24 21.29
C ASN A 65 -11.12 4.63 19.80
N GLY A 66 -11.72 5.76 19.47
CA GLY A 66 -11.85 6.24 18.09
C GLY A 66 -10.52 6.47 17.39
N LEU A 67 -9.47 6.93 18.08
CA LEU A 67 -8.15 7.16 17.47
C LEU A 67 -7.48 5.84 17.08
N ARG A 68 -7.55 4.82 17.94
CA ARG A 68 -7.00 3.48 17.66
C ARG A 68 -7.74 2.82 16.52
N ARG A 69 -9.07 2.88 16.54
CA ARG A 69 -9.91 2.35 15.46
C ARG A 69 -9.60 3.00 14.11
N GLN A 70 -9.50 4.33 14.05
CA GLN A 70 -9.16 5.05 12.82
C GLN A 70 -7.75 4.72 12.32
N ALA A 71 -6.79 4.51 13.22
CA ALA A 71 -5.45 4.07 12.84
C ALA A 71 -5.48 2.67 12.21
N ALA A 72 -6.23 1.72 12.81
CA ALA A 72 -6.42 0.39 12.27
C ALA A 72 -7.18 0.41 10.93
N GLU A 73 -8.19 1.25 10.75
CA GLU A 73 -8.90 1.42 9.47
C GLU A 73 -7.97 1.95 8.35
N ARG A 74 -7.05 2.88 8.67
CA ARG A 74 -6.03 3.32 7.71
C ARG A 74 -5.05 2.21 7.36
N ALA A 75 -4.62 1.44 8.36
CA ALA A 75 -3.77 0.27 8.13
C ALA A 75 -4.47 -0.78 7.27
N ALA A 76 -5.77 -1.03 7.50
CA ALA A 76 -6.58 -1.95 6.69
C ALA A 76 -6.60 -1.56 5.21
N ILE A 77 -6.70 -0.27 4.90
CA ILE A 77 -6.72 0.22 3.52
C ILE A 77 -5.34 0.11 2.86
N ASN A 78 -4.29 0.48 3.58
CA ASN A 78 -2.96 0.61 3.00
C ASN A 78 -2.18 -0.72 2.94
N ALA A 79 -2.35 -1.58 3.93
CA ALA A 79 -1.54 -2.79 4.07
C ALA A 79 -1.67 -3.77 2.90
N PRO A 80 -2.86 -4.04 2.34
CA PRO A 80 -2.97 -4.89 1.16
C PRO A 80 -2.21 -4.34 -0.04
N LEU A 81 -2.28 -3.03 -0.28
CA LEU A 81 -1.62 -2.37 -1.41
C LEU A 81 -0.10 -2.36 -1.23
N GLN A 82 0.39 -1.81 -0.12
CA GLN A 82 1.83 -1.74 0.16
C GLN A 82 2.45 -3.12 0.33
N GLY A 83 1.76 -4.02 1.02
CA GLY A 83 2.20 -5.38 1.21
C GLY A 83 2.25 -6.16 -0.11
N SER A 84 1.27 -6.00 -0.99
CA SER A 84 1.28 -6.63 -2.32
C SER A 84 2.41 -6.09 -3.19
N ALA A 85 2.69 -4.79 -3.17
CA ALA A 85 3.83 -4.22 -3.86
C ALA A 85 5.15 -4.82 -3.36
N ALA A 86 5.32 -4.97 -2.04
CA ALA A 86 6.49 -5.62 -1.47
C ALA A 86 6.61 -7.11 -1.84
N ASP A 87 5.50 -7.81 -1.94
CA ASP A 87 5.48 -9.22 -2.34
C ASP A 87 5.86 -9.39 -3.82
N ILE A 88 5.35 -8.51 -4.69
CA ILE A 88 5.67 -8.48 -6.11
C ILE A 88 7.16 -8.21 -6.33
N ILE A 89 7.73 -7.19 -5.67
CA ILE A 89 9.15 -6.88 -5.84
C ILE A 89 10.04 -8.02 -5.34
N LYS A 90 9.70 -8.67 -4.24
CA LYS A 90 10.42 -9.85 -3.74
C LYS A 90 10.41 -11.00 -4.74
N LYS A 91 9.23 -11.29 -5.30
CA LYS A 91 9.13 -12.32 -6.34
C LYS A 91 9.97 -11.95 -7.56
N ALA A 92 9.88 -10.72 -8.03
CA ALA A 92 10.67 -10.22 -9.15
C ALA A 92 12.18 -10.35 -8.88
N MET A 93 12.64 -10.06 -7.65
CA MET A 93 14.03 -10.24 -7.27
C MET A 93 14.49 -11.69 -7.38
N LEU A 94 13.69 -12.65 -6.94
CA LEU A 94 14.00 -14.06 -7.02
C LEU A 94 14.04 -14.54 -8.48
N ASP A 95 13.04 -14.16 -9.27
CA ASP A 95 12.95 -14.54 -10.68
C ASP A 95 14.12 -13.95 -11.51
N ILE A 96 14.50 -12.70 -11.21
CA ILE A 96 15.64 -12.04 -11.87
C ILE A 96 16.97 -12.63 -11.41
N ASP A 97 17.13 -12.97 -10.13
CA ASP A 97 18.34 -13.61 -9.62
C ASP A 97 18.58 -14.98 -10.27
N GLU A 98 17.52 -15.76 -10.44
CA GLU A 98 17.57 -17.03 -11.17
C GLU A 98 17.95 -16.83 -12.65
N LEU A 99 17.34 -15.84 -13.32
CA LEU A 99 17.67 -15.51 -14.72
C LEU A 99 19.13 -15.08 -14.88
N ILE A 100 19.60 -14.18 -14.01
CA ILE A 100 20.98 -13.68 -14.00
C ILE A 100 21.95 -14.85 -13.81
N SER A 101 21.69 -15.72 -12.84
CA SER A 101 22.56 -16.86 -12.53
C SER A 101 22.68 -17.83 -13.68
N ASN A 102 21.61 -18.02 -14.45
CA ASN A 102 21.58 -18.99 -15.54
C ASN A 102 22.06 -18.43 -16.90
N GLU A 103 21.72 -17.18 -17.20
CA GLU A 103 21.89 -16.63 -18.56
C GLU A 103 22.81 -15.41 -18.60
N MET A 104 23.06 -14.73 -17.50
CA MET A 104 23.82 -13.48 -17.48
C MET A 104 24.85 -13.41 -16.34
N PRO A 105 25.88 -14.27 -16.33
CA PRO A 105 26.83 -14.39 -15.23
C PRO A 105 27.64 -13.12 -14.94
N ASN A 106 27.67 -12.20 -15.92
CA ASN A 106 28.34 -10.88 -15.78
C ASN A 106 27.44 -9.79 -15.22
N VAL A 107 26.20 -10.10 -14.84
CA VAL A 107 25.27 -9.15 -14.21
C VAL A 107 25.12 -9.50 -12.74
N LYS A 108 25.04 -8.49 -11.88
CA LYS A 108 24.69 -8.67 -10.46
C LYS A 108 23.57 -7.72 -10.06
N MET A 109 22.64 -8.23 -9.30
CA MET A 109 21.68 -7.40 -8.59
C MET A 109 22.39 -6.78 -7.36
N ILE A 110 22.42 -5.44 -7.30
CA ILE A 110 23.19 -4.73 -6.28
C ILE A 110 22.29 -4.33 -5.13
N MET A 111 21.14 -3.74 -5.43
CA MET A 111 20.20 -3.26 -4.43
C MET A 111 18.81 -3.02 -4.98
N GLN A 112 17.86 -2.88 -4.07
CA GLN A 112 16.51 -2.42 -4.31
C GLN A 112 16.36 -0.98 -3.80
N VAL A 113 15.76 -0.11 -4.59
CA VAL A 113 15.41 1.27 -4.21
C VAL A 113 13.94 1.48 -4.50
N HIS A 114 13.11 1.57 -3.45
CA HIS A 114 11.65 1.64 -3.57
C HIS A 114 11.08 0.48 -4.38
N ASP A 115 10.62 0.73 -5.61
CA ASP A 115 10.02 -0.20 -6.56
C ASP A 115 10.96 -0.53 -7.75
N GLU A 116 12.22 -0.11 -7.67
CA GLU A 116 13.24 -0.33 -8.68
C GLU A 116 14.30 -1.33 -8.21
N LEU A 117 14.85 -2.11 -9.14
CA LEU A 117 15.99 -2.98 -8.93
C LEU A 117 17.20 -2.42 -9.67
N VAL A 118 18.31 -2.27 -8.97
CA VAL A 118 19.57 -1.81 -9.55
C VAL A 118 20.43 -3.00 -9.88
N LEU A 119 20.77 -3.12 -11.17
CA LEU A 119 21.64 -4.16 -11.69
C LEU A 119 22.96 -3.52 -12.13
N SER A 120 24.07 -4.23 -11.96
CA SER A 120 25.37 -3.83 -12.48
C SER A 120 25.90 -4.88 -13.44
N LEU A 121 26.38 -4.41 -14.58
CA LEU A 121 27.21 -5.21 -15.47
C LEU A 121 28.60 -5.29 -14.84
N ILE A 122 29.00 -6.47 -14.47
CA ILE A 122 30.29 -6.61 -13.83
C ILE A 122 31.40 -6.51 -14.79
N HIS A 123 32.04 -5.80 -14.39
CA HIS A 123 33.44 -5.38 -14.47
C HIS A 123 34.39 -6.52 -14.28
N ILE A 124 35.20 -6.58 -15.22
CA ILE A 124 36.43 -7.36 -15.29
C ILE A 124 37.36 -6.96 -14.15
#